data_28bedee7f3e7736a07d456ba3103f345
#
_entry.id   28bedee7f3e7736a07d456ba3103f345
#
_cell.length_a   1.000
_cell.length_b   1.000
_cell.length_c   1.000
_cell.angle_alpha   90.00
_cell.angle_beta   90.00
_cell.angle_gamma   90.00
#
_symmetry.space_group_name_H-M   'P 1'
#
loop_
_entity.id
_entity.type
_entity.pdbx_description
1 polymer ?
#
loop_
_entity_poly.entity_id
_entity_poly.type
_entity_poly.pdbx_seq_one_letter_code
_entity_poly.pdbx_strand_id
1 'polypeptide(L)'
;MYDNGPVFGRNDECWCGSGKKYKKCHLAIDERLNELWERGEEVLPRDLLKTSADLEGIRRSAAVNVGALDYVAERIAPGCTTGDIDRWVHEYTVEHGAIPAPLNYEGFPKSVCTSVNCVVCHGIPSDDEVLVEGDIVNVDCSTILDGYYSDSSRMFCVGEVSPERQRLVDVTRECVEAGLAAIKPWGHLGDISHAVQAHAEEAGFNVVREFGGHGIGIEFHEDPFVGFVGQP
;
A
#
# COMPACT_ATOMS: atom_id res chain seq x y z
N MET A 1 17.26 -15.79 20.79
CA MET A 1 18.11 -14.74 20.18
C MET A 1 17.38 -14.34 18.92
N TYR A 2 17.07 -13.06 18.78
CA TYR A 2 16.44 -12.52 17.58
C TYR A 2 17.33 -12.86 16.38
N ASP A 3 16.82 -13.68 15.44
CA ASP A 3 17.57 -14.08 14.25
C ASP A 3 17.55 -12.93 13.24
N ASN A 4 18.55 -12.11 13.34
CA ASN A 4 18.71 -10.93 12.49
C ASN A 4 19.71 -11.17 11.35
N GLY A 5 19.88 -12.42 10.94
CA GLY A 5 20.83 -12.81 9.91
C GLY A 5 22.31 -12.70 10.36
N PRO A 6 23.25 -12.47 9.43
CA PRO A 6 24.68 -12.47 9.73
C PRO A 6 25.07 -11.46 10.83
N VAL A 7 25.95 -11.89 11.73
CA VAL A 7 26.52 -11.02 12.77
C VAL A 7 27.64 -10.16 12.17
N PHE A 8 27.54 -8.84 12.36
CA PHE A 8 28.54 -7.88 11.89
C PHE A 8 29.40 -7.38 13.05
N GLY A 9 30.71 -7.34 12.81
CA GLY A 9 31.64 -6.68 13.71
C GLY A 9 31.51 -5.16 13.65
N ARG A 10 31.76 -4.44 14.76
CA ARG A 10 31.62 -2.97 14.84
C ARG A 10 32.34 -2.19 13.73
N ASN A 11 33.43 -2.75 13.21
CA ASN A 11 34.26 -2.11 12.18
C ASN A 11 34.00 -2.63 10.76
N ASP A 12 33.16 -3.65 10.60
CA ASP A 12 32.76 -4.18 9.30
C ASP A 12 31.97 -3.15 8.50
N GLU A 13 31.89 -3.34 7.19
CA GLU A 13 30.98 -2.58 6.36
C GLU A 13 29.55 -2.88 6.75
N CYS A 14 28.70 -1.82 6.78
CA CYS A 14 27.32 -1.98 7.19
C CYS A 14 26.53 -2.81 6.19
N TRP A 15 25.70 -3.68 6.67
CA TRP A 15 24.83 -4.55 5.85
C TRP A 15 23.94 -3.80 4.86
N CYS A 16 23.64 -2.52 5.09
CA CYS A 16 22.79 -1.71 4.22
C CYS A 16 23.48 -1.22 2.93
N GLY A 17 24.73 -1.61 2.66
CA GLY A 17 25.46 -1.22 1.45
C GLY A 17 25.90 0.25 1.38
N SER A 18 25.78 1.02 2.50
CA SER A 18 26.12 2.44 2.52
C SER A 18 27.63 2.75 2.47
N GLY A 19 28.49 1.73 2.50
CA GLY A 19 29.95 1.87 2.61
C GLY A 19 30.45 2.41 3.95
N LYS A 20 29.54 2.65 4.91
CA LYS A 20 29.91 3.11 6.27
C LYS A 20 30.20 1.91 7.16
N LYS A 21 31.05 2.11 8.18
CA LYS A 21 31.27 1.11 9.21
C LYS A 21 29.98 0.87 10.00
N TYR A 22 29.66 -0.38 10.32
CA TYR A 22 28.47 -0.79 11.04
C TYR A 22 28.20 0.05 12.30
N LYS A 23 29.23 0.28 13.14
CA LYS A 23 29.13 1.13 14.35
C LYS A 23 28.75 2.58 14.11
N LYS A 24 28.89 3.09 12.88
CA LYS A 24 28.53 4.45 12.47
C LYS A 24 27.27 4.51 11.61
N CYS A 25 26.58 3.37 11.48
CA CYS A 25 25.41 3.24 10.65
C CYS A 25 24.28 2.57 11.43
N HIS A 26 24.14 1.26 11.38
CA HIS A 26 22.99 0.55 11.91
C HIS A 26 23.19 -0.14 13.28
N LEU A 27 24.40 -0.14 13.85
CA LEU A 27 24.63 -0.82 15.12
C LEU A 27 23.64 -0.40 16.24
N ALA A 28 23.42 0.92 16.40
CA ALA A 28 22.51 1.38 17.44
C ALA A 28 21.04 1.03 17.19
N ILE A 29 20.66 0.90 15.92
CA ILE A 29 19.33 0.45 15.51
C ILE A 29 19.18 -1.02 15.87
N ASP A 30 20.13 -1.85 15.45
CA ASP A 30 20.11 -3.28 15.70
C ASP A 30 20.18 -3.61 17.21
N GLU A 31 20.97 -2.86 17.99
CA GLU A 31 21.01 -2.98 19.45
C GLU A 31 19.62 -2.69 20.05
N ARG A 32 18.93 -1.64 19.59
CA ARG A 32 17.58 -1.28 20.06
C ARG A 32 16.54 -2.34 19.66
N LEU A 33 16.60 -2.87 18.45
CA LEU A 33 15.70 -3.94 17.99
C LEU A 33 15.86 -5.19 18.86
N ASN A 34 17.10 -5.55 19.21
CA ASN A 34 17.37 -6.66 20.12
C ASN A 34 16.79 -6.40 21.53
N GLU A 35 16.92 -5.18 22.07
CA GLU A 35 16.33 -4.82 23.35
C GLU A 35 14.79 -4.93 23.36
N LEU A 36 14.13 -4.51 22.27
CA LEU A 36 12.68 -4.62 22.11
C LEU A 36 12.26 -6.09 22.06
N TRP A 37 12.96 -6.90 21.26
CA TRP A 37 12.71 -8.34 21.17
C TRP A 37 12.89 -9.06 22.53
N GLU A 38 13.94 -8.71 23.32
CA GLU A 38 14.17 -9.26 24.65
C GLU A 38 13.05 -8.92 25.65
N ARG A 39 12.31 -7.81 25.40
CA ARG A 39 11.12 -7.43 26.17
C ARG A 39 9.85 -8.16 25.73
N GLY A 40 9.93 -8.97 24.67
CA GLY A 40 8.80 -9.68 24.09
C GLY A 40 8.00 -8.89 23.06
N GLU A 41 8.54 -7.77 22.58
CA GLU A 41 7.96 -7.03 21.47
C GLU A 41 8.15 -7.80 20.17
N GLU A 42 7.19 -7.71 19.27
CA GLU A 42 7.33 -8.22 17.91
C GLU A 42 8.17 -7.25 17.09
N VAL A 43 9.26 -7.75 16.52
CA VAL A 43 10.24 -6.94 15.80
C VAL A 43 10.47 -7.55 14.42
N LEU A 44 10.38 -6.71 13.39
CA LEU A 44 10.59 -7.13 12.02
C LEU A 44 12.04 -7.54 11.75
N PRO A 45 12.27 -8.61 10.98
CA PRO A 45 13.62 -9.05 10.62
C PRO A 45 14.31 -8.03 9.71
N ARG A 46 15.65 -8.06 9.71
CA ARG A 46 16.48 -7.08 9.01
C ARG A 46 16.29 -7.07 7.49
N ASP A 47 16.00 -8.20 6.89
CA ASP A 47 15.79 -8.36 5.45
C ASP A 47 14.55 -7.62 4.94
N LEU A 48 13.61 -7.30 5.81
CA LEU A 48 12.48 -6.43 5.48
C LEU A 48 12.81 -4.94 5.52
N LEU A 49 13.95 -4.56 6.10
CA LEU A 49 14.39 -3.16 6.15
C LEU A 49 14.93 -2.70 4.81
N LYS A 50 14.29 -1.72 4.21
CA LYS A 50 14.66 -1.18 2.90
C LYS A 50 15.88 -0.27 3.00
N THR A 51 16.83 -0.46 2.09
CA THR A 51 17.97 0.45 1.92
C THR A 51 17.55 1.75 1.22
N SER A 52 18.43 2.74 1.19
CA SER A 52 18.16 3.97 0.43
C SER A 52 17.99 3.71 -1.07
N ALA A 53 18.68 2.70 -1.61
CA ALA A 53 18.55 2.30 -3.01
C ALA A 53 17.19 1.65 -3.29
N ASP A 54 16.71 0.79 -2.37
CA ASP A 54 15.40 0.18 -2.47
C ASP A 54 14.29 1.24 -2.40
N LEU A 55 14.39 2.18 -1.45
CA LEU A 55 13.43 3.28 -1.35
C LEU A 55 13.37 4.13 -2.61
N GLU A 56 14.50 4.36 -3.27
CA GLU A 56 14.53 5.08 -4.55
C GLU A 56 13.88 4.26 -5.67
N GLY A 57 14.12 2.96 -5.72
CA GLY A 57 13.47 2.05 -6.66
C GLY A 57 11.95 2.02 -6.47
N ILE A 58 11.50 1.86 -5.22
CA ILE A 58 10.08 1.89 -4.85
C ILE A 58 9.42 3.23 -5.23
N ARG A 59 10.09 4.36 -5.00
CA ARG A 59 9.58 5.68 -5.40
C ARG A 59 9.40 5.82 -6.92
N ARG A 60 10.34 5.29 -7.71
CA ARG A 60 10.17 5.29 -9.18
C ARG A 60 8.98 4.44 -9.61
N SER A 61 8.82 3.25 -9.03
CA SER A 61 7.64 2.41 -9.27
C SER A 61 6.35 3.15 -8.87
N ALA A 62 6.33 3.76 -7.67
CA ALA A 62 5.20 4.52 -7.17
C ALA A 62 4.83 5.72 -8.05
N ALA A 63 5.80 6.37 -8.69
CA ALA A 63 5.52 7.45 -9.62
C ALA A 63 4.73 6.98 -10.85
N VAL A 64 5.04 5.80 -11.39
CA VAL A 64 4.26 5.19 -12.49
C VAL A 64 2.87 4.79 -11.98
N ASN A 65 2.80 4.17 -10.81
CA ASN A 65 1.56 3.73 -10.19
C ASN A 65 0.56 4.88 -9.98
N VAL A 66 1.01 5.96 -9.35
CA VAL A 66 0.19 7.17 -9.13
C VAL A 66 -0.19 7.82 -10.46
N GLY A 67 0.72 7.86 -11.44
CA GLY A 67 0.45 8.37 -12.77
C GLY A 67 -0.65 7.58 -13.49
N ALA A 68 -0.73 6.25 -13.30
CA ALA A 68 -1.81 5.44 -13.84
C ALA A 68 -3.17 5.83 -13.22
N LEU A 69 -3.22 6.07 -11.90
CA LEU A 69 -4.42 6.57 -11.24
C LEU A 69 -4.83 7.98 -11.71
N ASP A 70 -3.87 8.87 -11.98
CA ASP A 70 -4.13 10.18 -12.56
C ASP A 70 -4.67 10.06 -14.00
N TYR A 71 -4.13 9.13 -14.78
CA TYR A 71 -4.61 8.83 -16.14
C TYR A 71 -6.05 8.31 -16.15
N VAL A 72 -6.43 7.48 -15.16
CA VAL A 72 -7.82 7.07 -14.95
C VAL A 72 -8.70 8.25 -14.56
N ALA A 73 -8.23 9.12 -13.65
CA ALA A 73 -8.99 10.27 -13.18
C ALA A 73 -9.43 11.23 -14.29
N GLU A 74 -8.62 11.35 -15.34
CA GLU A 74 -8.94 12.20 -16.51
C GLU A 74 -10.00 11.61 -17.45
N ARG A 75 -10.32 10.30 -17.30
CA ARG A 75 -11.12 9.53 -18.28
C ARG A 75 -12.38 8.91 -17.71
N ILE A 76 -12.37 8.62 -16.41
CA ILE A 76 -13.50 7.95 -15.75
C ILE A 76 -14.75 8.84 -15.80
N ALA A 77 -15.83 8.31 -16.35
CA ALA A 77 -17.10 9.00 -16.50
C ALA A 77 -18.25 8.00 -16.59
N PRO A 78 -19.50 8.41 -16.38
CA PRO A 78 -20.64 7.57 -16.66
C PRO A 78 -20.61 7.02 -18.10
N GLY A 79 -20.81 5.72 -18.25
CA GLY A 79 -20.80 5.00 -19.53
C GLY A 79 -19.46 4.31 -19.86
N CYS A 80 -18.36 4.58 -19.16
CA CYS A 80 -17.18 3.73 -19.27
C CYS A 80 -17.39 2.40 -18.51
N THR A 81 -16.65 1.38 -18.90
CA THR A 81 -16.67 0.07 -18.23
C THR A 81 -15.48 -0.07 -17.29
N THR A 82 -15.57 -1.00 -16.34
CA THR A 82 -14.39 -1.38 -15.52
C THR A 82 -13.31 -2.02 -16.40
N GLY A 83 -13.69 -2.65 -17.53
CA GLY A 83 -12.77 -3.12 -18.57
C GLY A 83 -12.00 -1.98 -19.26
N ASP A 84 -12.62 -0.79 -19.45
CA ASP A 84 -11.91 0.40 -19.95
C ASP A 84 -10.82 0.83 -18.96
N ILE A 85 -11.12 0.83 -17.66
CA ILE A 85 -10.15 1.17 -16.61
C ILE A 85 -8.95 0.20 -16.66
N ASP A 86 -9.21 -1.11 -16.79
CA ASP A 86 -8.17 -2.12 -16.94
C ASP A 86 -7.25 -1.83 -18.14
N ARG A 87 -7.82 -1.50 -19.29
CA ARG A 87 -7.04 -1.13 -20.49
C ARG A 87 -6.19 0.12 -20.26
N TRP A 88 -6.76 1.17 -19.67
CA TRP A 88 -6.04 2.42 -19.41
C TRP A 88 -4.87 2.22 -18.46
N VAL A 89 -5.08 1.48 -17.36
CA VAL A 89 -4.01 1.17 -16.40
C VAL A 89 -2.94 0.30 -17.05
N HIS A 90 -3.32 -0.72 -17.82
CA HIS A 90 -2.40 -1.60 -18.53
C HIS A 90 -1.52 -0.80 -19.52
N GLU A 91 -2.16 -0.05 -20.41
CA GLU A 91 -1.48 0.72 -21.45
C GLU A 91 -0.51 1.75 -20.83
N TYR A 92 -0.99 2.53 -19.85
CA TYR A 92 -0.16 3.51 -19.15
C TYR A 92 1.06 2.87 -18.49
N THR A 93 0.85 1.78 -17.76
CA THR A 93 1.92 1.08 -17.04
C THR A 93 2.99 0.56 -17.99
N VAL A 94 2.57 -0.10 -19.09
CA VAL A 94 3.49 -0.67 -20.09
C VAL A 94 4.21 0.43 -20.87
N GLU A 95 3.54 1.52 -21.25
CA GLU A 95 4.16 2.67 -21.94
C GLU A 95 5.26 3.32 -21.08
N HIS A 96 5.15 3.24 -19.75
CA HIS A 96 6.17 3.75 -18.82
C HIS A 96 7.24 2.70 -18.45
N GLY A 97 7.30 1.58 -19.19
CA GLY A 97 8.32 0.54 -19.00
C GLY A 97 8.13 -0.32 -17.75
N ALA A 98 6.95 -0.28 -17.16
CA ALA A 98 6.59 -1.03 -15.96
C ALA A 98 5.66 -2.21 -16.29
N ILE A 99 5.38 -3.04 -15.31
CA ILE A 99 4.51 -4.21 -15.40
C ILE A 99 3.38 -4.06 -14.39
N PRO A 100 2.09 -4.27 -14.79
CA PRO A 100 1.00 -4.36 -13.84
C PRO A 100 1.19 -5.59 -12.92
N ALA A 101 1.39 -5.37 -11.63
CA ALA A 101 1.69 -6.45 -10.70
C ALA A 101 0.55 -7.47 -10.51
N PRO A 102 -0.74 -7.07 -10.55
CA PRO A 102 -1.84 -8.03 -10.40
C PRO A 102 -1.97 -9.03 -11.53
N LEU A 103 -1.53 -8.66 -12.75
CA LEU A 103 -1.73 -9.49 -13.93
C LEU A 103 -1.02 -10.85 -13.81
N ASN A 104 -1.80 -11.92 -13.79
CA ASN A 104 -1.38 -13.31 -13.57
C ASN A 104 -0.87 -13.63 -12.16
N TYR A 105 -0.91 -12.67 -11.22
CA TYR A 105 -0.58 -12.94 -9.83
C TYR A 105 -1.66 -13.86 -9.23
N GLU A 106 -1.25 -15.03 -8.74
CA GLU A 106 -2.16 -16.07 -8.21
C GLU A 106 -3.37 -16.39 -9.11
N GLY A 107 -3.21 -16.17 -10.41
CA GLY A 107 -4.26 -16.42 -11.41
C GLY A 107 -5.23 -15.26 -11.63
N PHE A 108 -4.97 -14.08 -11.06
CA PHE A 108 -5.77 -12.88 -11.33
C PHE A 108 -5.63 -12.45 -12.80
N PRO A 109 -6.73 -12.28 -13.55
CA PRO A 109 -6.68 -12.19 -15.02
C PRO A 109 -6.50 -10.78 -15.57
N LYS A 110 -6.39 -9.74 -14.72
CA LYS A 110 -6.46 -8.34 -15.08
C LYS A 110 -5.29 -7.53 -14.53
N SER A 111 -5.10 -6.31 -15.01
CA SER A 111 -3.97 -5.44 -14.66
C SER A 111 -4.22 -4.55 -13.44
N VAL A 112 -5.45 -4.49 -12.97
CA VAL A 112 -5.93 -3.62 -11.90
C VAL A 112 -7.13 -4.26 -11.23
N CYS A 113 -7.40 -3.94 -9.96
CA CYS A 113 -8.65 -4.27 -9.33
C CYS A 113 -9.62 -3.08 -9.41
N THR A 114 -10.90 -3.35 -9.70
CA THR A 114 -11.97 -2.33 -9.74
C THR A 114 -13.13 -2.78 -8.89
N SER A 115 -13.31 -2.14 -7.74
CA SER A 115 -14.33 -2.53 -6.77
C SER A 115 -15.46 -1.49 -6.74
N VAL A 116 -16.59 -1.84 -7.37
CA VAL A 116 -17.72 -0.94 -7.56
C VAL A 116 -18.72 -1.08 -6.41
N ASN A 117 -19.13 0.03 -5.83
CA ASN A 117 -20.17 0.16 -4.82
C ASN A 117 -20.00 -0.80 -3.61
N CYS A 118 -20.67 -1.96 -3.61
CA CYS A 118 -20.66 -2.92 -2.51
C CYS A 118 -19.54 -3.97 -2.60
N VAL A 119 -18.73 -3.95 -3.65
CA VAL A 119 -17.55 -4.81 -3.75
C VAL A 119 -16.47 -4.24 -2.84
N VAL A 120 -16.04 -5.03 -1.84
CA VAL A 120 -15.11 -4.55 -0.80
C VAL A 120 -13.72 -4.32 -1.36
N CYS A 121 -13.15 -5.31 -2.08
CA CYS A 121 -11.84 -5.24 -2.73
C CYS A 121 -11.73 -6.32 -3.82
N HIS A 122 -10.64 -6.29 -4.58
CA HIS A 122 -10.24 -7.28 -5.59
C HIS A 122 -11.31 -7.54 -6.67
N GLY A 123 -12.16 -6.55 -6.97
CA GLY A 123 -13.11 -6.64 -8.07
C GLY A 123 -12.39 -6.85 -9.40
N ILE A 124 -12.89 -7.80 -10.23
CA ILE A 124 -12.28 -8.15 -11.52
C ILE A 124 -12.91 -7.28 -12.61
N PRO A 125 -12.13 -6.43 -13.31
CA PRO A 125 -12.62 -5.59 -14.39
C PRO A 125 -13.33 -6.39 -15.50
N SER A 126 -14.46 -5.86 -15.99
CA SER A 126 -15.28 -6.46 -17.04
C SER A 126 -15.77 -5.41 -18.05
N ASP A 127 -15.81 -5.79 -19.33
CA ASP A 127 -16.43 -4.97 -20.38
C ASP A 127 -17.96 -4.92 -20.25
N ASP A 128 -18.56 -5.84 -19.49
CA ASP A 128 -20.00 -5.90 -19.22
C ASP A 128 -20.40 -5.05 -17.98
N GLU A 129 -19.44 -4.58 -17.16
CA GLU A 129 -19.70 -3.77 -15.99
C GLU A 129 -19.56 -2.29 -16.33
N VAL A 130 -20.69 -1.68 -16.71
CA VAL A 130 -20.76 -0.26 -17.09
C VAL A 130 -20.99 0.61 -15.86
N LEU A 131 -20.13 1.59 -15.65
CA LEU A 131 -20.26 2.59 -14.58
C LEU A 131 -21.37 3.59 -14.93
N VAL A 132 -22.22 3.87 -13.96
CA VAL A 132 -23.32 4.81 -14.11
C VAL A 132 -23.19 5.99 -13.15
N GLU A 133 -23.93 7.04 -13.43
CA GLU A 133 -24.05 8.20 -12.54
C GLU A 133 -24.40 7.77 -11.12
N GLY A 134 -23.65 8.25 -10.13
CA GLY A 134 -23.85 7.93 -8.73
C GLY A 134 -23.04 6.72 -8.21
N ASP A 135 -22.31 6.00 -9.05
CA ASP A 135 -21.43 4.94 -8.60
C ASP A 135 -20.19 5.51 -7.90
N ILE A 136 -19.67 4.73 -6.96
CA ILE A 136 -18.32 4.90 -6.41
C ILE A 136 -17.50 3.67 -6.79
N VAL A 137 -16.26 3.86 -7.21
CA VAL A 137 -15.36 2.76 -7.57
C VAL A 137 -13.98 2.96 -6.97
N ASN A 138 -13.48 1.94 -6.30
CA ASN A 138 -12.08 1.86 -5.91
C ASN A 138 -11.29 1.28 -7.10
N VAL A 139 -10.29 2.01 -7.55
CA VAL A 139 -9.32 1.55 -8.54
C VAL A 139 -8.01 1.31 -7.81
N ASP A 140 -7.57 0.06 -7.79
CA ASP A 140 -6.44 -0.42 -6.99
C ASP A 140 -5.34 -0.92 -7.92
N CYS A 141 -4.31 -0.09 -8.03
CA CYS A 141 -3.19 -0.27 -8.95
C CYS A 141 -1.95 -0.76 -8.22
N SER A 142 -1.33 -1.80 -8.73
CA SER A 142 -0.01 -2.23 -8.27
C SER A 142 0.94 -2.36 -9.46
N THR A 143 2.17 -1.90 -9.28
CA THR A 143 3.14 -1.71 -10.38
C THR A 143 4.49 -2.30 -10.02
N ILE A 144 5.16 -2.91 -11.01
CA ILE A 144 6.55 -3.37 -10.91
C ILE A 144 7.40 -2.55 -11.87
N LEU A 145 8.40 -1.86 -11.37
CA LEU A 145 9.41 -1.18 -12.17
C LEU A 145 10.82 -1.55 -11.71
N ASP A 146 11.65 -2.06 -12.60
CA ASP A 146 13.02 -2.48 -12.29
C ASP A 146 13.11 -3.48 -11.11
N GLY A 147 12.09 -4.31 -10.91
CA GLY A 147 12.00 -5.28 -9.81
C GLY A 147 11.49 -4.70 -8.48
N TYR A 148 11.09 -3.43 -8.44
CA TYR A 148 10.49 -2.80 -7.27
C TYR A 148 8.98 -2.67 -7.40
N TYR A 149 8.27 -3.07 -6.36
CA TYR A 149 6.81 -3.02 -6.29
C TYR A 149 6.33 -1.71 -5.65
N SER A 150 5.18 -1.25 -6.11
CA SER A 150 4.40 -0.19 -5.49
C SER A 150 2.92 -0.49 -5.62
N ASP A 151 2.14 -0.05 -4.66
CA ASP A 151 0.72 -0.32 -4.56
C ASP A 151 0.00 0.91 -4.01
N SER A 152 -1.07 1.31 -4.68
CA SER A 152 -1.94 2.38 -4.20
C SER A 152 -3.31 2.31 -4.85
N SER A 153 -4.32 2.74 -4.11
CA SER A 153 -5.68 2.80 -4.62
C SER A 153 -6.28 4.20 -4.48
N ARG A 154 -7.30 4.46 -5.31
CA ARG A 154 -8.07 5.70 -5.25
C ARG A 154 -9.54 5.42 -5.46
N MET A 155 -10.37 6.08 -4.62
CA MET A 155 -11.80 6.12 -4.86
C MET A 155 -12.16 7.18 -5.90
N PHE A 156 -13.04 6.83 -6.83
CA PHE A 156 -13.61 7.72 -7.82
C PHE A 156 -15.12 7.77 -7.65
N CYS A 157 -15.67 8.98 -7.62
CA CYS A 157 -17.08 9.24 -7.74
C CYS A 157 -17.45 9.42 -9.21
N VAL A 158 -18.37 8.61 -9.72
CA VAL A 158 -18.79 8.62 -11.11
C VAL A 158 -19.97 9.58 -11.27
N GLY A 159 -19.71 10.78 -11.81
CA GLY A 159 -20.67 11.86 -11.84
C GLY A 159 -21.06 12.36 -10.46
N GLU A 160 -22.33 12.72 -10.27
CA GLU A 160 -22.87 13.19 -8.99
C GLU A 160 -23.30 11.99 -8.14
N VAL A 161 -22.68 11.81 -6.96
CA VAL A 161 -23.01 10.73 -6.01
C VAL A 161 -23.90 11.24 -4.87
N SER A 162 -24.59 10.33 -4.19
CA SER A 162 -25.37 10.70 -3.03
C SER A 162 -24.48 11.26 -1.90
N PRO A 163 -25.02 12.16 -1.04
CA PRO A 163 -24.27 12.71 0.10
C PRO A 163 -23.71 11.63 1.03
N GLU A 164 -24.40 10.50 1.15
CA GLU A 164 -23.95 9.37 1.96
C GLU A 164 -22.72 8.69 1.36
N ARG A 165 -22.71 8.45 0.04
CA ARG A 165 -21.56 7.90 -0.68
C ARG A 165 -20.38 8.85 -0.66
N GLN A 166 -20.62 10.15 -0.89
CA GLN A 166 -19.57 11.17 -0.80
C GLN A 166 -18.94 11.18 0.59
N ARG A 167 -19.75 11.15 1.64
CA ARG A 167 -19.26 11.11 3.01
C ARG A 167 -18.42 9.86 3.30
N LEU A 168 -18.84 8.69 2.80
CA LEU A 168 -18.06 7.46 2.94
C LEU A 168 -16.67 7.61 2.31
N VAL A 169 -16.61 8.13 1.09
CA VAL A 169 -15.35 8.37 0.38
C VAL A 169 -14.46 9.35 1.13
N ASP A 170 -15.02 10.46 1.60
CA ASP A 170 -14.28 11.50 2.31
C ASP A 170 -13.72 10.99 3.64
N VAL A 171 -14.54 10.33 4.47
CA VAL A 171 -14.11 9.76 5.75
C VAL A 171 -13.08 8.66 5.55
N THR A 172 -13.21 7.83 4.51
CA THR A 172 -12.21 6.80 4.21
C THR A 172 -10.85 7.42 3.87
N ARG A 173 -10.83 8.51 3.10
CA ARG A 173 -9.60 9.26 2.83
C ARG A 173 -9.01 9.85 4.11
N GLU A 174 -9.83 10.46 4.96
CA GLU A 174 -9.42 11.00 6.25
C GLU A 174 -8.84 9.91 7.17
N CYS A 175 -9.40 8.67 7.13
CA CYS A 175 -8.82 7.52 7.84
C CYS A 175 -7.39 7.21 7.39
N VAL A 176 -7.10 7.26 6.08
CA VAL A 176 -5.73 7.07 5.57
C VAL A 176 -4.81 8.16 6.07
N GLU A 177 -5.25 9.42 6.03
CA GLU A 177 -4.48 10.57 6.54
C GLU A 177 -4.22 10.45 8.05
N ALA A 178 -5.21 10.04 8.83
CA ALA A 178 -5.07 9.79 10.28
C ALA A 178 -4.09 8.66 10.57
N GLY A 179 -4.17 7.55 9.83
CA GLY A 179 -3.23 6.44 9.95
C GLY A 179 -1.80 6.86 9.64
N LEU A 180 -1.58 7.60 8.54
CA LEU A 180 -0.27 8.13 8.18
C LEU A 180 0.29 9.10 9.23
N ALA A 181 -0.55 9.95 9.80
CA ALA A 181 -0.16 10.91 10.85
C ALA A 181 0.22 10.21 12.16
N ALA A 182 -0.29 9.01 12.42
CA ALA A 182 0.03 8.21 13.60
C ALA A 182 1.43 7.59 13.54
N ILE A 183 2.03 7.46 12.34
CA ILE A 183 3.34 6.84 12.15
C ILE A 183 4.43 7.68 12.82
N LYS A 184 5.16 7.05 13.75
CA LYS A 184 6.29 7.66 14.44
C LYS A 184 7.47 6.69 14.44
N PRO A 185 8.71 7.20 14.39
CA PRO A 185 9.87 6.35 14.62
C PRO A 185 9.76 5.63 15.97
N TRP A 186 9.89 4.31 15.94
CA TRP A 186 9.77 3.44 17.13
C TRP A 186 8.35 3.37 17.72
N GLY A 187 7.32 3.80 17.00
CA GLY A 187 5.90 3.55 17.33
C GLY A 187 5.50 2.12 16.98
N HIS A 188 4.28 1.76 17.29
CA HIS A 188 3.72 0.45 16.99
C HIS A 188 2.82 0.50 15.75
N LEU A 189 2.65 -0.64 15.07
CA LEU A 189 1.67 -0.76 13.97
C LEU A 189 0.25 -0.56 14.49
N GLY A 190 -0.01 -0.94 15.73
CA GLY A 190 -1.27 -0.69 16.41
C GLY A 190 -1.68 0.78 16.46
N ASP A 191 -0.71 1.72 16.48
CA ASP A 191 -0.99 3.16 16.45
C ASP A 191 -1.75 3.54 15.14
N ILE A 192 -1.36 2.93 14.01
CA ILE A 192 -2.01 3.13 12.70
C ILE A 192 -3.43 2.57 12.76
N SER A 193 -3.54 1.31 13.16
CA SER A 193 -4.82 0.60 13.25
C SER A 193 -5.83 1.33 14.12
N HIS A 194 -5.37 1.78 15.31
CA HIS A 194 -6.21 2.53 16.25
C HIS A 194 -6.66 3.88 15.69
N ALA A 195 -5.77 4.63 15.04
CA ALA A 195 -6.10 5.92 14.46
C ALA A 195 -7.15 5.80 13.34
N VAL A 196 -7.01 4.79 12.47
CA VAL A 196 -7.98 4.50 11.41
C VAL A 196 -9.33 4.12 12.01
N GLN A 197 -9.34 3.16 12.95
CA GLN A 197 -10.57 2.68 13.59
C GLN A 197 -11.31 3.80 14.33
N ALA A 198 -10.60 4.55 15.17
CA ALA A 198 -11.18 5.60 15.97
C ALA A 198 -11.86 6.68 15.09
N HIS A 199 -11.18 7.10 14.00
CA HIS A 199 -11.73 8.10 13.08
C HIS A 199 -12.97 7.59 12.35
N ALA A 200 -12.95 6.36 11.85
CA ALA A 200 -14.10 5.76 11.17
C ALA A 200 -15.31 5.60 12.11
N GLU A 201 -15.09 5.09 13.32
CA GLU A 201 -16.15 4.87 14.31
C GLU A 201 -16.74 6.20 14.82
N GLU A 202 -15.91 7.24 15.04
CA GLU A 202 -16.39 8.58 15.41
C GLU A 202 -17.27 9.19 14.30
N ALA A 203 -16.93 8.92 13.03
CA ALA A 203 -17.75 9.33 11.89
C ALA A 203 -19.01 8.47 11.68
N GLY A 204 -19.21 7.41 12.48
CA GLY A 204 -20.36 6.51 12.42
C GLY A 204 -20.24 5.38 11.41
N PHE A 205 -19.04 5.09 10.93
CA PHE A 205 -18.74 3.97 10.05
C PHE A 205 -18.07 2.81 10.82
N ASN A 206 -18.05 1.64 10.20
CA ASN A 206 -17.32 0.48 10.71
C ASN A 206 -16.15 0.14 9.79
N VAL A 207 -15.11 -0.44 10.37
CA VAL A 207 -13.92 -0.89 9.64
C VAL A 207 -14.02 -2.38 9.35
N VAL A 208 -13.70 -2.80 8.12
CA VAL A 208 -13.57 -4.21 7.74
C VAL A 208 -12.37 -4.80 8.48
N ARG A 209 -12.55 -5.95 9.13
CA ARG A 209 -11.55 -6.55 10.03
C ARG A 209 -10.69 -7.60 9.35
N GLU A 210 -11.21 -8.18 8.28
CA GLU A 210 -10.61 -9.31 7.58
C GLU A 210 -9.54 -8.89 6.57
N PHE A 211 -9.47 -7.61 6.25
CA PHE A 211 -8.52 -7.03 5.32
C PHE A 211 -7.68 -5.94 5.98
N GLY A 212 -6.50 -5.68 5.41
CA GLY A 212 -5.58 -4.68 5.88
C GLY A 212 -4.54 -4.35 4.81
N GLY A 213 -3.63 -3.46 5.14
CA GLY A 213 -2.43 -3.20 4.36
C GLY A 213 -1.33 -4.20 4.66
N HIS A 214 -0.23 -4.08 3.97
CA HIS A 214 0.92 -4.98 4.07
C HIS A 214 2.22 -4.25 3.74
N GLY A 215 3.35 -4.84 4.10
CA GLY A 215 4.65 -4.43 3.60
C GLY A 215 4.76 -4.66 2.09
N ILE A 216 5.57 -3.86 1.42
CA ILE A 216 5.77 -3.93 -0.04
C ILE A 216 7.15 -3.39 -0.42
N GLY A 217 7.64 -3.77 -1.58
CA GLY A 217 8.79 -3.13 -2.19
C GLY A 217 9.68 -4.07 -2.99
N ILE A 218 10.17 -5.15 -2.43
CA ILE A 218 10.95 -6.18 -3.11
C ILE A 218 10.05 -7.33 -3.55
N GLU A 219 9.05 -7.63 -2.72
CA GLU A 219 7.98 -8.55 -3.04
C GLU A 219 6.66 -7.79 -3.12
N PHE A 220 5.64 -8.37 -3.75
CA PHE A 220 4.32 -7.75 -3.85
C PHE A 220 3.66 -7.64 -2.46
N HIS A 221 3.69 -8.73 -1.71
CA HIS A 221 3.21 -8.77 -0.33
C HIS A 221 4.34 -9.18 0.60
N GLU A 222 4.69 -8.31 1.52
CA GLU A 222 5.70 -8.52 2.54
C GLU A 222 5.09 -8.31 3.94
N ASP A 223 5.73 -8.87 4.95
CA ASP A 223 5.45 -8.47 6.32
C ASP A 223 5.86 -6.98 6.55
N PRO A 224 5.20 -6.30 7.47
CA PRO A 224 4.13 -6.77 8.34
C PRO A 224 2.75 -6.65 7.70
N PHE A 225 1.79 -7.46 8.18
CA PHE A 225 0.38 -7.15 7.97
C PHE A 225 0.00 -5.92 8.79
N VAL A 226 -0.69 -4.95 8.17
CA VAL A 226 -1.12 -3.70 8.80
C VAL A 226 -2.64 -3.69 8.87
N GLY A 227 -3.21 -4.17 9.95
CA GLY A 227 -4.65 -4.14 10.17
C GLY A 227 -5.19 -2.72 10.32
N PHE A 228 -6.47 -2.54 10.08
CA PHE A 228 -7.16 -1.25 10.28
C PHE A 228 -7.98 -1.22 11.58
N VAL A 229 -7.90 -2.26 12.39
CA VAL A 229 -8.53 -2.38 13.71
C VAL A 229 -7.47 -2.88 14.69
N GLY A 230 -7.28 -2.19 15.81
CA GLY A 230 -6.27 -2.56 16.79
C GLY A 230 -6.21 -1.62 17.99
N GLN A 231 -5.26 -1.95 18.85
CA GLN A 231 -4.89 -1.13 20.02
C GLN A 231 -3.54 -0.46 19.74
N PRO A 232 -3.28 0.71 20.32
CA PRO A 232 -1.98 1.37 20.21
C PRO A 232 -0.82 0.54 20.76
#